data_8f7100bec38be38966deb06a7635b07a
#
_entry.id   8f7100bec38be38966deb06a7635b07a
#
_cell.length_a   1.000
_cell.length_b   1.000
_cell.length_c   1.000
_cell.angle_alpha   90.00
_cell.angle_beta   90.00
_cell.angle_gamma   90.00
#
_symmetry.space_group_name_H-M   'P 1'
#
loop_
_entity.id
_entity.type
_entity.pdbx_description
1 polymer ?
#
loop_
_entity_poly.entity_id
_entity_poly.type
_entity_poly.pdbx_seq_one_letter_code
_entity_poly.pdbx_strand_id
1 'polypeptide(L)'
;MQQPSANKISYCLDTNIVSEVLRKNPVVNQRLQDELDKGNKIYISSIVYYEIVRGLKAAAASNKLKGFMQIYHVLAKLPLNMAAIEKAIDIYVDLHKGQQIEDNDIYIAAIAMANDCTLVTANEKHFSRINGLKYDNWIR
;
A
#
# COMPACT_ATOMS: atom_id res chain seq x y z
N MET A 1 -6.49 -3.76 -35.63
CA MET A 1 -5.42 -3.05 -34.91
C MET A 1 -5.81 -2.87 -33.44
N GLN A 2 -4.99 -3.32 -32.56
CA GLN A 2 -5.26 -3.14 -31.16
C GLN A 2 -5.05 -1.69 -30.75
N GLN A 3 -6.01 -1.16 -30.03
CA GLN A 3 -5.83 0.09 -29.32
C GLN A 3 -4.73 -0.10 -28.28
N PRO A 4 -3.83 0.88 -28.11
CA PRO A 4 -2.95 0.80 -26.97
C PRO A 4 -3.81 0.74 -25.70
N SER A 5 -3.49 -0.19 -24.82
CA SER A 5 -4.18 -0.28 -23.54
C SER A 5 -4.15 1.10 -22.90
N ALA A 6 -5.28 1.57 -22.42
CA ALA A 6 -5.28 2.71 -21.53
C ALA A 6 -4.21 2.48 -20.45
N ASN A 7 -3.45 3.52 -20.10
CA ASN A 7 -2.42 3.41 -19.07
C ASN A 7 -3.03 2.83 -17.81
N LYS A 8 -2.57 1.64 -17.43
CA LYS A 8 -3.01 1.02 -16.19
C LYS A 8 -2.29 1.68 -15.03
N ILE A 9 -3.03 1.88 -13.96
CA ILE A 9 -2.49 2.39 -12.71
C ILE A 9 -2.15 1.20 -11.84
N SER A 10 -1.02 1.29 -11.16
CA SER A 10 -0.64 0.33 -10.13
C SER A 10 -0.81 1.00 -8.77
N TYR A 11 -1.50 0.31 -7.88
CA TYR A 11 -1.75 0.79 -6.51
C TYR A 11 -1.05 -0.11 -5.52
N CYS A 12 -0.57 0.48 -4.44
CA CYS A 12 -0.02 -0.25 -3.29
C CYS A 12 -0.83 0.17 -2.07
N LEU A 13 -1.44 -0.79 -1.38
CA LEU A 13 -2.33 -0.49 -0.26
C LEU A 13 -1.53 -0.35 1.04
N ASP A 14 -1.73 0.77 1.75
CA ASP A 14 -1.20 0.93 3.10
C ASP A 14 -2.00 0.09 4.09
N THR A 15 -1.42 -0.15 5.26
CA THR A 15 -2.01 -0.99 6.31
C THR A 15 -3.41 -0.54 6.71
N ASN A 16 -3.63 0.76 6.89
CA ASN A 16 -4.94 1.28 7.27
C ASN A 16 -6.03 1.03 6.22
N ILE A 17 -5.66 1.01 4.94
CA ILE A 17 -6.61 0.70 3.86
C ILE A 17 -6.95 -0.80 3.89
N VAL A 18 -5.96 -1.67 4.06
CA VAL A 18 -6.20 -3.11 4.19
C VAL A 18 -7.10 -3.39 5.39
N SER A 19 -6.88 -2.69 6.50
CA SER A 19 -7.73 -2.83 7.70
C SER A 19 -9.19 -2.47 7.39
N GLU A 20 -9.42 -1.41 6.61
CA GLU A 20 -10.78 -1.04 6.20
C GLU A 20 -11.42 -2.06 5.27
N VAL A 21 -10.64 -2.69 4.39
CA VAL A 21 -11.13 -3.79 3.56
C VAL A 21 -11.59 -4.95 4.45
N LEU A 22 -10.80 -5.30 5.46
CA LEU A 22 -11.13 -6.37 6.40
C LEU A 22 -12.35 -6.06 7.26
N ARG A 23 -12.57 -4.79 7.58
CA ARG A 23 -13.76 -4.34 8.30
C ARG A 23 -15.01 -4.26 7.41
N LYS A 24 -14.85 -4.58 6.14
CA LYS A 24 -15.92 -4.53 5.14
C LYS A 24 -16.48 -3.12 4.93
N ASN A 25 -15.59 -2.11 4.96
CA ASN A 25 -15.95 -0.75 4.64
C ASN A 25 -16.48 -0.70 3.19
N PRO A 26 -17.74 -0.33 2.97
CA PRO A 26 -18.34 -0.45 1.63
C PRO A 26 -17.71 0.51 0.62
N VAL A 27 -17.26 1.68 1.04
CA VAL A 27 -16.64 2.66 0.14
C VAL A 27 -15.29 2.13 -0.36
N VAL A 28 -14.45 1.65 0.55
CA VAL A 28 -13.12 1.12 0.21
C VAL A 28 -13.25 -0.15 -0.64
N ASN A 29 -14.14 -1.05 -0.24
CA ASN A 29 -14.32 -2.32 -0.96
C ASN A 29 -14.87 -2.10 -2.36
N GLN A 30 -15.79 -1.15 -2.53
CA GLN A 30 -16.30 -0.82 -3.86
C GLN A 30 -15.19 -0.23 -4.73
N ARG A 31 -14.36 0.65 -4.17
CA ARG A 31 -13.26 1.24 -4.92
C ARG A 31 -12.24 0.17 -5.33
N LEU A 32 -11.91 -0.75 -4.41
CA LEU A 32 -11.01 -1.86 -4.71
C LEU A 32 -11.55 -2.70 -5.87
N GLN A 33 -12.83 -3.06 -5.82
CA GLN A 33 -13.46 -3.86 -6.87
C GLN A 33 -13.46 -3.10 -8.20
N ASP A 34 -13.80 -1.80 -8.18
CA ASP A 34 -13.82 -0.99 -9.38
C ASP A 34 -12.44 -0.93 -10.04
N GLU A 35 -11.38 -0.76 -9.26
CA GLU A 35 -10.03 -0.71 -9.80
C GLU A 35 -9.59 -2.05 -10.38
N LEU A 36 -9.94 -3.15 -9.72
CA LEU A 36 -9.66 -4.49 -10.25
C LEU A 36 -10.44 -4.73 -11.55
N ASP A 37 -11.68 -4.30 -11.62
CA ASP A 37 -12.53 -4.46 -12.83
C ASP A 37 -11.96 -3.68 -14.01
N LYS A 38 -11.32 -2.54 -13.76
CA LYS A 38 -10.63 -1.76 -14.79
C LYS A 38 -9.34 -2.42 -15.26
N GLY A 39 -8.90 -3.49 -14.61
CA GLY A 39 -7.63 -4.16 -14.90
C GLY A 39 -6.42 -3.48 -14.29
N ASN A 40 -6.61 -2.57 -13.35
CA ASN A 40 -5.51 -1.97 -12.61
C ASN A 40 -4.92 -2.99 -11.64
N LYS A 41 -3.62 -2.87 -11.36
CA LYS A 41 -2.95 -3.79 -10.44
C LYS A 41 -2.98 -3.24 -9.03
N ILE A 42 -3.30 -4.12 -8.10
CA ILE A 42 -3.32 -3.81 -6.67
C ILE A 42 -2.27 -4.68 -5.99
N TYR A 43 -1.36 -4.02 -5.28
CA TYR A 43 -0.24 -4.69 -4.62
C TYR A 43 -0.34 -4.55 -3.11
N ILE A 44 0.16 -5.56 -2.42
CA ILE A 44 0.47 -5.50 -0.99
C ILE A 44 1.97 -5.68 -0.84
N SER A 45 2.62 -4.74 -0.14
CA SER A 45 4.05 -4.83 0.11
C SER A 45 4.34 -5.81 1.25
N SER A 46 5.58 -6.29 1.29
CA SER A 46 6.03 -7.17 2.39
C SER A 46 5.95 -6.49 3.76
N ILE A 47 6.07 -5.16 3.81
CA ILE A 47 5.94 -4.42 5.07
C ILE A 47 4.50 -4.40 5.56
N VAL A 48 3.54 -4.15 4.67
CA VAL A 48 2.12 -4.19 5.02
C VAL A 48 1.73 -5.62 5.43
N TYR A 49 2.20 -6.62 4.72
CA TYR A 49 2.00 -8.02 5.12
C TYR A 49 2.49 -8.26 6.56
N TYR A 50 3.71 -7.83 6.85
CA TYR A 50 4.29 -7.96 8.18
C TYR A 50 3.42 -7.29 9.25
N GLU A 51 3.00 -6.05 9.02
CA GLU A 51 2.21 -5.29 10.00
C GLU A 51 0.84 -5.93 10.25
N ILE A 52 0.16 -6.34 9.19
CA ILE A 52 -1.17 -6.96 9.30
C ILE A 52 -1.07 -8.32 9.98
N VAL A 53 -0.18 -9.18 9.52
CA VAL A 53 -0.11 -10.57 10.03
C VAL A 53 0.38 -10.58 11.47
N ARG A 54 1.40 -9.76 11.81
CA ARG A 54 1.87 -9.71 13.20
C ARG A 54 0.76 -9.24 14.15
N GLY A 55 -0.03 -8.25 13.72
CA GLY A 55 -1.11 -7.73 14.55
C GLY A 55 -2.23 -8.73 14.74
N LEU A 56 -2.62 -9.42 13.68
CA LEU A 56 -3.69 -10.42 13.74
C LEU A 56 -3.27 -11.65 14.55
N LYS A 57 -2.04 -12.10 14.40
CA LYS A 57 -1.51 -13.21 15.20
C LYS A 57 -1.38 -12.84 16.68
N ALA A 58 -0.87 -11.64 16.97
CA ALA A 58 -0.74 -11.19 18.35
C ALA A 58 -2.11 -11.08 19.04
N ALA A 59 -3.14 -10.72 18.29
CA ALA A 59 -4.51 -10.63 18.81
C ALA A 59 -5.25 -11.97 18.78
N ALA A 60 -4.63 -13.04 18.33
CA ALA A 60 -5.26 -14.35 18.13
C ALA A 60 -6.54 -14.27 17.26
N ALA A 61 -6.56 -13.37 16.28
CA ALA A 61 -7.72 -13.09 15.43
C ALA A 61 -7.71 -14.01 14.20
N SER A 62 -7.92 -15.29 14.42
CA SER A 62 -7.76 -16.33 13.38
C SER A 62 -8.73 -16.15 12.20
N ASN A 63 -9.97 -15.72 12.45
CA ASN A 63 -10.93 -15.50 11.36
C ASN A 63 -10.55 -14.31 10.49
N LYS A 64 -10.08 -13.22 11.10
CA LYS A 64 -9.59 -12.06 10.35
C LYS A 64 -8.33 -12.40 9.57
N LEU A 65 -7.45 -13.22 10.14
CA LEU A 65 -6.26 -13.69 9.44
C LEU A 65 -6.63 -14.49 8.20
N LYS A 66 -7.61 -15.40 8.30
CA LYS A 66 -8.10 -16.13 7.13
C LYS A 66 -8.64 -15.18 6.06
N GLY A 67 -9.42 -14.19 6.46
CA GLY A 67 -9.94 -13.17 5.54
C GLY A 67 -8.83 -12.41 4.85
N PHE A 68 -7.80 -12.00 5.60
CA PHE A 68 -6.65 -11.33 5.02
C PHE A 68 -5.92 -12.22 4.01
N MET A 69 -5.68 -13.49 4.36
CA MET A 69 -4.97 -14.40 3.47
C MET A 69 -5.72 -14.64 2.16
N GLN A 70 -7.05 -14.67 2.19
CA GLN A 70 -7.85 -14.76 0.97
C GLN A 70 -7.63 -13.55 0.05
N ILE A 71 -7.62 -12.36 0.61
CA ILE A 71 -7.34 -11.13 -0.14
C ILE A 71 -5.90 -11.15 -0.66
N TYR A 72 -4.97 -11.50 0.21
CA TYR A 72 -3.53 -11.52 -0.12
C TYR A 72 -3.23 -12.46 -1.30
N HIS A 73 -3.90 -13.60 -1.39
CA HIS A 73 -3.70 -14.53 -2.50
C HIS A 73 -4.14 -13.96 -3.86
N VAL A 74 -5.13 -13.09 -3.86
CA VAL A 74 -5.66 -12.48 -5.09
C VAL A 74 -4.80 -11.30 -5.54
N LEU A 75 -4.24 -10.54 -4.61
CA LEU A 75 -3.48 -9.34 -4.90
C LEU A 75 -2.01 -9.66 -5.24
N ALA A 76 -1.39 -8.79 -6.00
CA ALA A 76 0.03 -8.89 -6.32
C ALA A 76 0.88 -8.45 -5.14
N LYS A 77 2.16 -8.85 -5.12
CA LYS A 77 3.04 -8.66 -3.97
C LYS A 77 4.30 -7.90 -4.39
N LEU A 78 4.74 -6.99 -3.51
CA LEU A 78 5.97 -6.22 -3.73
C LEU A 78 6.91 -6.38 -2.53
N PRO A 79 8.12 -6.90 -2.76
CA PRO A 79 9.09 -7.07 -1.68
C PRO A 79 9.83 -5.78 -1.35
N LEU A 80 10.38 -5.73 -0.14
CA LEU A 80 11.37 -4.72 0.23
C LEU A 80 12.74 -5.20 -0.31
N ASN A 81 13.02 -4.88 -1.56
CA ASN A 81 14.28 -5.25 -2.20
C ASN A 81 15.29 -4.09 -2.14
N MET A 82 16.48 -4.29 -2.72
CA MET A 82 17.53 -3.26 -2.65
C MET A 82 17.13 -1.97 -3.35
N ALA A 83 16.38 -2.03 -4.46
CA ALA A 83 15.90 -0.81 -5.12
C ALA A 83 15.00 0.00 -4.18
N ALA A 84 14.12 -0.66 -3.43
CA ALA A 84 13.27 0.00 -2.44
C ALA A 84 14.09 0.52 -1.24
N ILE A 85 15.09 -0.23 -0.80
CA ILE A 85 16.00 0.22 0.28
C ILE A 85 16.73 1.51 -0.13
N GLU A 86 17.27 1.55 -1.35
CA GLU A 86 17.94 2.77 -1.83
C GLU A 86 16.99 3.95 -1.88
N LYS A 87 15.75 3.73 -2.32
CA LYS A 87 14.74 4.78 -2.33
C LYS A 87 14.39 5.22 -0.90
N ALA A 88 14.32 4.29 0.05
CA ALA A 88 14.05 4.60 1.45
C ALA A 88 15.14 5.49 2.04
N ILE A 89 16.39 5.23 1.69
CA ILE A 89 17.53 6.07 2.12
C ILE A 89 17.34 7.50 1.59
N ASP A 90 16.99 7.65 0.32
CA ASP A 90 16.76 8.97 -0.28
C ASP A 90 15.62 9.72 0.43
N ILE A 91 14.53 9.02 0.74
CA ILE A 91 13.39 9.60 1.48
C ILE A 91 13.84 10.05 2.86
N TYR A 92 14.56 9.19 3.59
CA TYR A 92 15.05 9.49 4.93
C TYR A 92 15.91 10.75 4.93
N VAL A 93 16.86 10.84 4.00
CA VAL A 93 17.75 11.99 3.89
C VAL A 93 16.98 13.28 3.60
N ASP A 94 15.99 13.21 2.73
CA ASP A 94 15.15 14.35 2.39
C ASP A 94 14.31 14.83 3.58
N LEU A 95 13.90 13.90 4.45
CA LEU A 95 13.04 14.21 5.62
C LEU A 95 13.83 14.57 6.89
N HIS A 96 15.15 14.58 6.86
CA HIS A 96 15.99 14.57 8.06
C HIS A 96 15.82 15.77 8.99
N LYS A 97 15.20 16.86 8.56
CA LYS A 97 15.07 18.07 9.37
C LYS A 97 13.67 18.23 9.96
N GLY A 98 13.33 17.41 10.93
CA GLY A 98 12.12 17.59 11.74
C GLY A 98 10.81 17.11 11.18
N GLN A 99 10.82 16.49 9.99
CA GLN A 99 9.63 15.92 9.37
C GLN A 99 9.67 14.40 9.46
N GLN A 100 10.04 13.87 10.59
CA GLN A 100 10.28 12.44 10.73
C GLN A 100 9.00 11.62 10.58
N ILE A 101 9.16 10.50 9.91
CA ILE A 101 8.15 9.47 9.70
C ILE A 101 8.79 8.16 10.16
N GLU A 102 8.00 7.25 10.70
CA GLU A 102 8.50 5.95 11.12
C GLU A 102 9.08 5.16 9.95
N ASP A 103 10.07 4.32 10.22
CA ASP A 103 10.76 3.54 9.19
C ASP A 103 9.81 2.68 8.37
N ASN A 104 8.82 2.04 9.00
CA ASN A 104 7.86 1.24 8.25
C ASN A 104 7.11 2.06 7.20
N ASP A 105 6.71 3.28 7.51
CA ASP A 105 6.05 4.15 6.56
C ASP A 105 6.99 4.59 5.44
N ILE A 106 8.26 4.83 5.77
CA ILE A 106 9.29 5.13 4.76
C ILE A 106 9.45 3.94 3.82
N TYR A 107 9.52 2.72 4.34
CA TYR A 107 9.64 1.52 3.51
C TYR A 107 8.40 1.32 2.61
N ILE A 108 7.21 1.53 3.16
CA ILE A 108 5.96 1.43 2.38
C ILE A 108 5.98 2.42 1.20
N ALA A 109 6.33 3.68 1.47
CA ALA A 109 6.44 4.70 0.44
C ALA A 109 7.53 4.35 -0.58
N ALA A 110 8.68 3.89 -0.11
CA ALA A 110 9.81 3.54 -0.95
C ALA A 110 9.48 2.40 -1.92
N ILE A 111 8.78 1.38 -1.43
CA ILE A 111 8.33 0.25 -2.26
C ILE A 111 7.39 0.76 -3.35
N ALA A 112 6.44 1.61 -2.99
CA ALA A 112 5.50 2.19 -3.95
C ALA A 112 6.25 3.00 -5.02
N MET A 113 7.16 3.88 -4.61
CA MET A 113 7.92 4.73 -5.53
C MET A 113 8.84 3.93 -6.44
N ALA A 114 9.53 2.91 -5.89
CA ALA A 114 10.44 2.08 -6.67
C ALA A 114 9.71 1.26 -7.74
N ASN A 115 8.41 1.06 -7.60
CA ASN A 115 7.59 0.28 -8.53
C ASN A 115 6.57 1.15 -9.29
N ASP A 116 6.72 2.46 -9.24
CA ASP A 116 5.82 3.41 -9.90
C ASP A 116 4.36 3.18 -9.56
N CYS A 117 4.08 2.94 -8.29
CA CYS A 117 2.74 2.73 -7.78
C CYS A 117 2.21 3.98 -7.09
N THR A 118 0.89 4.14 -7.13
CA THR A 118 0.19 5.10 -6.27
C THR A 118 -0.06 4.43 -4.92
N LEU A 119 0.40 5.04 -3.84
CA LEU A 119 0.14 4.55 -2.50
C LEU A 119 -1.27 4.94 -2.07
N VAL A 120 -2.08 3.97 -1.70
CA VAL A 120 -3.43 4.23 -1.16
C VAL A 120 -3.33 4.21 0.36
N THR A 121 -3.65 5.34 0.97
CA THR A 121 -3.47 5.53 2.41
C THR A 121 -4.52 6.49 2.97
N ALA A 122 -4.89 6.29 4.22
CA ALA A 122 -5.69 7.26 4.98
C ALA A 122 -4.79 8.30 5.67
N ASN A 123 -3.49 8.08 5.70
CA ASN A 123 -2.53 8.91 6.45
C ASN A 123 -1.87 9.94 5.54
N GLU A 124 -2.68 10.77 4.90
CA GLU A 124 -2.21 11.77 3.95
C GLU A 124 -1.23 12.77 4.59
N LYS A 125 -1.43 13.09 5.86
CA LYS A 125 -0.59 14.04 6.58
C LYS A 125 0.87 13.60 6.61
N HIS A 126 1.14 12.31 6.82
CA HIS A 126 2.51 11.78 6.81
C HIS A 126 3.07 11.68 5.40
N PHE A 127 2.30 11.09 4.50
CA PHE A 127 2.82 10.75 3.17
C PHE A 127 2.91 11.97 2.24
N SER A 128 2.13 13.03 2.49
CA SER A 128 2.26 14.28 1.73
C SER A 128 3.63 14.95 1.91
N ARG A 129 4.36 14.60 2.96
CA ARG A 129 5.72 15.12 3.21
C ARG A 129 6.78 14.52 2.31
N ILE A 130 6.46 13.42 1.62
CA ILE A 130 7.42 12.70 0.79
C ILE A 130 7.36 13.23 -0.63
N ASN A 131 8.43 13.90 -1.06
CA ASN A 131 8.50 14.46 -2.40
C ASN A 131 8.46 13.36 -3.46
N GLY A 132 7.62 13.55 -4.47
CA GLY A 132 7.52 12.62 -5.60
C GLY A 132 6.65 11.40 -5.37
N LEU A 133 6.13 11.20 -4.17
CA LEU A 133 5.21 10.09 -3.91
C LEU A 133 3.83 10.41 -4.48
N LYS A 134 3.31 9.50 -5.30
CA LYS A 134 1.89 9.54 -5.72
C LYS A 134 1.07 8.82 -4.65
N TYR A 135 0.04 9.47 -4.14
CA TYR A 135 -0.83 8.85 -3.14
C TYR A 135 -2.28 9.24 -3.37
N ASP A 136 -3.18 8.42 -2.84
CA ASP A 136 -4.63 8.61 -2.92
C ASP A 136 -5.25 8.07 -1.63
N ASN A 137 -6.43 8.55 -1.30
CA ASN A 137 -7.19 8.11 -0.13
C ASN A 137 -8.56 7.62 -0.59
N TRP A 138 -8.82 6.31 -0.41
CA TRP A 138 -10.07 5.70 -0.84
C TRP A 138 -11.18 5.78 0.22
N ILE A 139 -10.87 6.26 1.41
CA ILE A 139 -11.84 6.33 2.51
C ILE A 139 -12.80 7.51 2.35
N ARG A 140 -12.33 8.59 1.77
CA ARG A 140 -13.14 9.77 1.53
C ARG A 140 -13.64 9.91 0.11
#